data_94234a9ddaffb3819369b7e7094ec857
#
_entry.id   94234a9ddaffb3819369b7e7094ec857
#
_cell.length_a   1.000
_cell.length_b   1.000
_cell.length_c   1.000
_cell.angle_alpha   90.00
_cell.angle_beta   90.00
_cell.angle_gamma   90.00
#
_symmetry.space_group_name_H-M   'P 1'
#
loop_
_entity.id
_entity.type
_entity.pdbx_description
1 polymer ?
#
loop_
_entity_poly.entity_id
_entity_poly.type
_entity_poly.pdbx_seq_one_letter_code
_entity_poly.pdbx_strand_id
1 'polypeptide(L)'
;MTTIQRLLVANRTEIASRVFRTCRSLGIETVAVHSDADAALPYVREADHAVRLPGSAPADTYLRTDLILDAARRAGADAIHPGYGFLSENADFARAVEAAGLTWIGPAPASIEQMGSKIESKKLMEAAGVPVLTNIDVASATETDLPLIVKASAGG
;
A
#
# COMPACT_ATOMS: atom_id res chain seq x y z
N MET A 1 -9.07 0.22 -22.95
CA MET A 1 -8.32 0.59 -21.73
C MET A 1 -9.02 1.78 -21.11
N THR A 2 -9.46 1.68 -19.87
CA THR A 2 -10.08 2.81 -19.17
C THR A 2 -8.99 3.82 -18.86
N THR A 3 -9.13 5.05 -19.33
CA THR A 3 -8.16 6.13 -19.05
C THR A 3 -8.44 6.65 -17.66
N ILE A 4 -7.44 6.63 -16.79
CA ILE A 4 -7.53 7.19 -15.43
C ILE A 4 -7.64 8.70 -15.56
N GLN A 5 -8.67 9.30 -14.94
CA GLN A 5 -8.90 10.73 -14.93
C GLN A 5 -8.53 11.37 -13.60
N ARG A 6 -8.78 10.67 -12.48
CA ARG A 6 -8.54 11.18 -11.14
C ARG A 6 -8.05 10.09 -10.21
N LEU A 7 -6.84 10.25 -9.71
CA LEU A 7 -6.15 9.28 -8.85
C LEU A 7 -6.15 9.73 -7.39
N LEU A 8 -6.69 8.89 -6.49
CA LEU A 8 -6.48 9.05 -5.05
C LEU A 8 -5.19 8.34 -4.63
N VAL A 9 -4.33 9.02 -3.89
CA VAL A 9 -3.16 8.41 -3.26
C VAL A 9 -3.49 8.10 -1.80
N ALA A 10 -3.64 6.81 -1.49
CA ALA A 10 -3.93 6.30 -0.14
C ALA A 10 -2.64 6.27 0.72
N ASN A 11 -1.96 7.41 0.78
CA ASN A 11 -0.71 7.60 1.50
C ASN A 11 -0.50 9.08 1.83
N ARG A 12 0.65 9.45 2.39
CA ARG A 12 0.92 10.80 2.89
C ARG A 12 2.33 11.27 2.51
N THR A 13 2.62 12.54 2.76
CA THR A 13 3.93 13.18 2.67
C THR A 13 4.64 12.99 1.31
N GLU A 14 5.92 12.63 1.32
CA GLU A 14 6.77 12.60 0.13
C GLU A 14 6.31 11.60 -0.94
N ILE A 15 5.73 10.44 -0.53
CA ILE A 15 5.24 9.48 -1.52
C ILE A 15 4.00 10.00 -2.25
N ALA A 16 3.10 10.68 -1.54
CA ALA A 16 1.96 11.32 -2.17
C ALA A 16 2.42 12.40 -3.16
N SER A 17 3.30 13.31 -2.74
CA SER A 17 3.89 14.35 -3.60
C SER A 17 4.60 13.77 -4.83
N ARG A 18 5.32 12.65 -4.66
CA ARG A 18 6.00 11.98 -5.77
C ARG A 18 5.01 11.46 -6.82
N VAL A 19 3.94 10.80 -6.38
CA VAL A 19 2.89 10.29 -7.27
C VAL A 19 2.16 11.45 -7.95
N PHE A 20 1.81 12.52 -7.22
CA PHE A 20 1.15 13.70 -7.78
C PHE A 20 1.94 14.37 -8.91
N ARG A 21 3.27 14.44 -8.80
CA ARG A 21 4.11 14.97 -9.89
C ARG A 21 3.96 14.16 -11.18
N THR A 22 3.93 12.83 -11.09
CA THR A 22 3.74 11.96 -12.25
C THR A 22 2.32 12.11 -12.82
N CYS A 23 1.30 12.14 -11.96
CA CYS A 23 -0.08 12.36 -12.39
C CYS A 23 -0.23 13.67 -13.18
N ARG A 24 0.34 14.74 -12.67
CA ARG A 24 0.34 16.07 -13.31
C ARG A 24 0.98 16.04 -14.69
N SER A 25 2.11 15.33 -14.86
CA SER A 25 2.76 15.17 -16.18
C SER A 25 1.94 14.35 -17.17
N LEU A 26 1.02 13.53 -16.67
CA LEU A 26 0.12 12.68 -17.46
C LEU A 26 -1.27 13.32 -17.65
N GLY A 27 -1.53 14.50 -17.09
CA GLY A 27 -2.83 15.15 -17.14
C GLY A 27 -3.91 14.47 -16.28
N ILE A 28 -3.49 13.74 -15.22
CA ILE A 28 -4.38 13.04 -14.29
C ILE A 28 -4.56 13.93 -13.06
N GLU A 29 -5.81 14.20 -12.69
CA GLU A 29 -6.13 14.92 -11.45
C GLU A 29 -5.77 14.08 -10.22
N THR A 30 -5.41 14.75 -9.13
CA THR A 30 -4.88 14.12 -7.92
C THR A 30 -5.77 14.37 -6.71
N VAL A 31 -5.92 13.35 -5.87
CA VAL A 31 -6.64 13.44 -4.59
C VAL A 31 -5.70 13.06 -3.46
N ALA A 32 -5.45 14.00 -2.55
CA ALA A 32 -4.80 13.73 -1.27
C ALA A 32 -5.84 13.26 -0.24
N VAL A 33 -5.45 12.37 0.64
CA VAL A 33 -6.12 12.10 1.91
C VAL A 33 -5.23 12.56 3.05
N HIS A 34 -5.79 13.09 4.13
CA HIS A 34 -5.01 13.55 5.27
C HIS A 34 -5.73 13.34 6.60
N SER A 35 -4.98 12.96 7.63
CA SER A 35 -5.42 12.99 9.02
C SER A 35 -5.52 14.44 9.53
N ASP A 36 -6.05 14.61 10.73
CA ASP A 36 -6.09 15.93 11.39
C ASP A 36 -4.67 16.47 11.66
N ALA A 37 -3.75 15.58 12.05
CA ALA A 37 -2.36 15.95 12.30
C ALA A 37 -1.62 16.38 11.02
N ASP A 38 -2.01 15.86 9.86
CA ASP A 38 -1.33 16.12 8.58
C ASP A 38 -1.97 17.24 7.76
N ALA A 39 -3.07 17.84 8.21
CA ALA A 39 -3.86 18.80 7.45
C ALA A 39 -3.07 20.00 6.91
N ALA A 40 -2.02 20.43 7.62
CA ALA A 40 -1.18 21.55 7.23
C ALA A 40 0.05 21.18 6.37
N LEU A 41 0.31 19.89 6.14
CA LEU A 41 1.47 19.43 5.41
C LEU A 41 1.41 19.81 3.93
N PRO A 42 2.57 20.08 3.28
CA PRO A 42 2.64 20.57 1.91
C PRO A 42 1.88 19.73 0.89
N TYR A 43 2.01 18.38 0.95
CA TYR A 43 1.39 17.48 -0.02
C TYR A 43 -0.14 17.65 -0.13
N VAL A 44 -0.81 18.07 0.96
CA VAL A 44 -2.26 18.31 0.97
C VAL A 44 -2.65 19.44 0.03
N ARG A 45 -1.78 20.46 -0.09
CA ARG A 45 -1.97 21.63 -0.97
C ARG A 45 -1.43 21.39 -2.38
N GLU A 46 -0.63 20.36 -2.58
CA GLU A 46 -0.08 19.98 -3.89
C GLU A 46 -1.11 19.25 -4.75
N ALA A 47 -2.09 18.60 -4.13
CA ALA A 47 -3.14 17.87 -4.83
C ALA A 47 -4.24 18.81 -5.35
N ASP A 48 -4.91 18.40 -6.43
CA ASP A 48 -6.06 19.13 -6.99
C ASP A 48 -7.27 19.07 -6.03
N HIS A 49 -7.40 17.96 -5.30
CA HIS A 49 -8.44 17.73 -4.29
C HIS A 49 -7.82 17.18 -3.01
N ALA A 50 -8.42 17.51 -1.86
CA ALA A 50 -8.01 16.96 -0.58
C ALA A 50 -9.23 16.51 0.24
N VAL A 51 -9.15 15.33 0.85
CA VAL A 51 -10.21 14.76 1.68
C VAL A 51 -9.67 14.45 3.06
N ARG A 52 -10.30 15.02 4.07
CA ARG A 52 -10.00 14.76 5.47
C ARG A 52 -10.45 13.36 5.87
N LEU A 53 -9.56 12.62 6.52
CA LEU A 53 -9.82 11.40 7.28
C LEU A 53 -9.93 11.80 8.75
N PRO A 54 -11.10 11.68 9.41
CA PRO A 54 -11.27 12.14 10.79
C PRO A 54 -10.40 11.36 11.77
N GLY A 55 -9.57 12.06 12.55
CA GLY A 55 -8.65 11.47 13.50
C GLY A 55 -7.19 11.80 13.20
N SER A 56 -6.28 11.34 14.07
CA SER A 56 -4.84 11.64 13.96
C SER A 56 -3.98 10.37 13.85
N ALA A 57 -4.38 9.29 14.55
CA ALA A 57 -3.62 8.05 14.51
C ALA A 57 -3.81 7.32 13.16
N PRO A 58 -2.77 6.67 12.61
CA PRO A 58 -2.89 5.90 11.37
C PRO A 58 -3.97 4.81 11.42
N ALA A 59 -4.16 4.16 12.57
CA ALA A 59 -5.18 3.14 12.78
C ALA A 59 -6.62 3.67 12.61
N ASP A 60 -6.82 4.96 12.90
CA ASP A 60 -8.12 5.60 12.80
C ASP A 60 -8.35 6.28 11.43
N THR A 61 -7.30 6.37 10.60
CA THR A 61 -7.29 7.15 9.36
C THR A 61 -6.77 6.36 8.16
N TYR A 62 -5.47 6.35 7.92
CA TYR A 62 -4.84 5.76 6.73
C TYR A 62 -4.97 4.24 6.63
N LEU A 63 -5.19 3.53 7.74
CA LEU A 63 -5.41 2.08 7.78
C LEU A 63 -6.89 1.70 7.73
N ARG A 64 -7.78 2.66 7.54
CA ARG A 64 -9.23 2.47 7.43
C ARG A 64 -9.65 2.37 5.97
N THR A 65 -9.80 1.14 5.46
CA THR A 65 -10.27 0.86 4.09
C THR A 65 -11.57 1.59 3.77
N ASP A 66 -12.53 1.57 4.69
CA ASP A 66 -13.83 2.22 4.53
C ASP A 66 -13.72 3.75 4.36
N LEU A 67 -12.85 4.41 5.12
CA LEU A 67 -12.63 5.85 4.99
C LEU A 67 -11.91 6.21 3.68
N ILE A 68 -10.95 5.39 3.23
CA ILE A 68 -10.26 5.61 1.97
C ILE A 68 -11.22 5.45 0.78
N LEU A 69 -12.06 4.41 0.78
CA LEU A 69 -13.07 4.21 -0.26
C LEU A 69 -14.15 5.31 -0.27
N ASP A 70 -14.59 5.77 0.92
CA ASP A 70 -15.50 6.91 1.02
C ASP A 70 -14.85 8.19 0.48
N ALA A 71 -13.58 8.43 0.80
CA ALA A 71 -12.84 9.57 0.27
C ALA A 71 -12.73 9.53 -1.27
N ALA A 72 -12.45 8.35 -1.85
CA ALA A 72 -12.40 8.17 -3.30
C ALA A 72 -13.76 8.49 -3.95
N ARG A 73 -14.85 7.96 -3.38
CA ARG A 73 -16.22 8.22 -3.86
C ARG A 73 -16.56 9.70 -3.78
N ARG A 74 -16.29 10.37 -2.66
CA ARG A 74 -16.57 11.80 -2.44
C ARG A 74 -15.79 12.70 -3.37
N ALA A 75 -14.56 12.35 -3.67
CA ALA A 75 -13.72 13.09 -4.60
C ALA A 75 -13.95 12.73 -6.06
N GLY A 76 -14.76 11.71 -6.37
CA GLY A 76 -14.97 11.22 -7.74
C GLY A 76 -13.72 10.63 -8.36
N ALA A 77 -12.85 10.01 -7.55
CA ALA A 77 -11.68 9.30 -8.04
C ALA A 77 -12.08 8.00 -8.76
N ASP A 78 -11.37 7.65 -9.82
CA ASP A 78 -11.57 6.42 -10.60
C ASP A 78 -10.43 5.41 -10.40
N ALA A 79 -9.37 5.81 -9.68
CA ALA A 79 -8.25 4.96 -9.35
C ALA A 79 -7.70 5.26 -7.95
N ILE A 80 -7.06 4.24 -7.34
CA ILE A 80 -6.36 4.36 -6.06
C ILE A 80 -4.93 3.83 -6.20
N HIS A 81 -3.95 4.63 -5.76
CA HIS A 81 -2.56 4.25 -5.60
C HIS A 81 -2.24 4.15 -4.10
N PRO A 82 -1.82 2.99 -3.58
CA PRO A 82 -1.58 2.82 -2.15
C PRO A 82 -0.25 3.43 -1.66
N GLY A 83 0.65 3.79 -2.56
CA GLY A 83 2.02 4.12 -2.19
C GLY A 83 2.79 2.90 -1.70
N TYR A 84 3.56 3.07 -0.63
CA TYR A 84 4.22 2.00 0.12
C TYR A 84 3.90 2.12 1.63
N GLY A 85 4.05 1.03 2.39
CA GLY A 85 3.55 0.98 3.78
C GLY A 85 2.02 1.06 3.84
N PHE A 86 1.47 1.36 5.00
CA PHE A 86 0.03 1.41 5.25
C PHE A 86 -0.72 0.21 4.65
N LEU A 87 -1.61 0.45 3.69
CA LEU A 87 -2.44 -0.58 3.06
C LEU A 87 -1.84 -1.16 1.77
N SER A 88 -0.60 -0.79 1.38
CA SER A 88 0.00 -1.21 0.12
C SER A 88 0.22 -2.72 0.01
N GLU A 89 0.41 -3.40 1.13
CA GLU A 89 0.60 -4.85 1.22
C GLU A 89 -0.65 -5.58 1.75
N ASN A 90 -1.80 -4.91 1.74
CA ASN A 90 -3.07 -5.47 2.19
C ASN A 90 -3.89 -5.94 0.98
N ALA A 91 -3.95 -7.26 0.78
CA ALA A 91 -4.68 -7.87 -0.34
C ALA A 91 -6.20 -7.62 -0.26
N ASP A 92 -6.77 -7.55 0.96
CA ASP A 92 -8.20 -7.28 1.14
C ASP A 92 -8.55 -5.84 0.79
N PHE A 93 -7.65 -4.89 1.05
CA PHE A 93 -7.81 -3.52 0.58
C PHE A 93 -7.81 -3.45 -0.96
N ALA A 94 -6.86 -4.13 -1.62
CA ALA A 94 -6.82 -4.17 -3.08
C ALA A 94 -8.11 -4.77 -3.67
N ARG A 95 -8.62 -5.87 -3.10
CA ARG A 95 -9.92 -6.47 -3.49
C ARG A 95 -11.08 -5.50 -3.26
N ALA A 96 -11.09 -4.78 -2.15
CA ALA A 96 -12.13 -3.81 -1.84
C ALA A 96 -12.15 -2.63 -2.81
N VAL A 97 -10.99 -2.16 -3.27
CA VAL A 97 -10.85 -1.14 -4.31
C VAL A 97 -11.45 -1.63 -5.63
N GLU A 98 -11.07 -2.84 -6.08
CA GLU A 98 -11.60 -3.44 -7.31
C GLU A 98 -13.12 -3.70 -7.22
N ALA A 99 -13.60 -4.20 -6.07
CA ALA A 99 -15.03 -4.42 -5.83
C ALA A 99 -15.85 -3.12 -5.80
N ALA A 100 -15.24 -1.99 -5.47
CA ALA A 100 -15.86 -0.66 -5.55
C ALA A 100 -15.89 -0.10 -6.98
N GLY A 101 -15.41 -0.85 -7.98
CA GLY A 101 -15.34 -0.42 -9.38
C GLY A 101 -14.21 0.57 -9.69
N LEU A 102 -13.24 0.70 -8.77
CA LEU A 102 -12.08 1.58 -8.92
C LEU A 102 -10.89 0.81 -9.49
N THR A 103 -10.04 1.51 -10.24
CA THR A 103 -8.79 0.93 -10.72
C THR A 103 -7.76 0.87 -9.58
N TRP A 104 -7.29 -0.32 -9.25
CA TRP A 104 -6.19 -0.53 -8.32
C TRP A 104 -4.85 -0.33 -9.02
N ILE A 105 -4.00 0.56 -8.50
CA ILE A 105 -2.65 0.79 -9.02
C ILE A 105 -1.66 0.03 -8.15
N GLY A 106 -1.44 -1.22 -8.49
CA GLY A 106 -0.56 -2.12 -7.73
C GLY A 106 -0.57 -3.52 -8.31
N PRO A 107 0.13 -4.47 -7.65
CA PRO A 107 0.10 -5.88 -8.04
C PRO A 107 -1.29 -6.47 -7.78
N ALA A 108 -1.61 -7.56 -8.48
CA ALA A 108 -2.87 -8.27 -8.25
C ALA A 108 -3.01 -8.69 -6.77
N PRO A 109 -4.22 -8.67 -6.19
CA PRO A 109 -4.44 -9.07 -4.79
C PRO A 109 -3.84 -10.43 -4.43
N ALA A 110 -3.94 -11.41 -5.33
CA ALA A 110 -3.34 -12.73 -5.16
C ALA A 110 -1.80 -12.68 -5.05
N SER A 111 -1.15 -11.78 -5.80
CA SER A 111 0.30 -11.60 -5.72
C SER A 111 0.71 -10.96 -4.39
N ILE A 112 -0.07 -9.99 -3.89
CA ILE A 112 0.16 -9.38 -2.58
C ILE A 112 0.07 -10.45 -1.48
N GLU A 113 -0.94 -11.30 -1.53
CA GLU A 113 -1.18 -12.35 -0.55
C GLU A 113 -0.06 -13.41 -0.54
N GLN A 114 0.34 -13.87 -1.72
CA GLN A 114 1.42 -14.86 -1.88
C GLN A 114 2.78 -14.32 -1.42
N MET A 115 3.07 -13.05 -1.69
CA MET A 115 4.36 -12.43 -1.38
C MET A 115 4.39 -11.77 0.01
N GLY A 116 3.23 -11.56 0.64
CA GLY A 116 3.12 -10.96 1.97
C GLY A 116 3.63 -11.85 3.11
N SER A 117 3.61 -13.17 2.93
CA SER A 117 4.21 -14.14 3.87
C SER A 117 5.63 -14.47 3.45
N LYS A 118 6.61 -14.19 4.33
CA LYS A 118 8.04 -14.56 4.08
C LYS A 118 8.25 -16.06 3.91
N ILE A 119 7.42 -16.88 4.55
CA ILE A 119 7.50 -18.35 4.45
C ILE A 119 6.94 -18.81 3.10
N GLU A 120 5.75 -18.35 2.73
CA GLU A 120 5.10 -18.79 1.49
C GLU A 120 5.84 -18.23 0.26
N SER A 121 6.32 -16.97 0.32
CA SER A 121 7.11 -16.40 -0.77
C SER A 121 8.41 -17.18 -1.02
N LYS A 122 9.09 -17.63 0.05
CA LYS A 122 10.29 -18.48 -0.10
C LYS A 122 9.97 -19.81 -0.76
N LYS A 123 8.90 -20.51 -0.34
CA LYS A 123 8.46 -21.76 -0.98
C LYS A 123 8.16 -21.56 -2.46
N LEU A 124 7.49 -20.46 -2.79
CA LEU A 124 7.17 -20.13 -4.18
C LEU A 124 8.43 -19.90 -5.02
N MET A 125 9.40 -19.15 -4.48
CA MET A 125 10.67 -18.88 -5.15
C MET A 125 11.51 -20.15 -5.30
N GLU A 126 11.58 -20.99 -4.28
CA GLU A 126 12.29 -22.27 -4.33
C GLU A 126 11.68 -23.20 -5.39
N ALA A 127 10.34 -23.30 -5.44
CA ALA A 127 9.64 -24.08 -6.46
C ALA A 127 9.88 -23.55 -7.89
N ALA A 128 10.15 -22.24 -8.04
CA ALA A 128 10.51 -21.61 -9.30
C ALA A 128 12.01 -21.71 -9.64
N GLY A 129 12.82 -22.42 -8.83
CA GLY A 129 14.26 -22.58 -9.02
C GLY A 129 15.09 -21.35 -8.65
N VAL A 130 14.52 -20.38 -7.96
CA VAL A 130 15.25 -19.22 -7.45
C VAL A 130 15.99 -19.61 -6.17
N PRO A 131 17.32 -19.36 -6.06
CA PRO A 131 18.06 -19.65 -4.84
C PRO A 131 17.51 -18.87 -3.64
N VAL A 132 17.21 -19.59 -2.56
CA VAL A 132 16.73 -19.00 -1.30
C VAL A 132 17.59 -19.45 -0.14
N LEU A 133 17.69 -18.62 0.90
CA LEU A 133 18.36 -19.02 2.14
C LEU A 133 17.50 -20.05 2.87
N THR A 134 18.14 -21.12 3.34
CA THR A 134 17.48 -22.14 4.16
C THR A 134 16.93 -21.51 5.44
N ASN A 135 15.68 -21.82 5.77
CA ASN A 135 15.12 -21.47 7.06
C ASN A 135 15.54 -22.52 8.08
N ILE A 136 16.06 -22.08 9.21
CA ILE A 136 16.37 -22.91 10.36
C ILE A 136 15.29 -22.65 11.40
N ASP A 137 14.67 -23.71 11.92
CA ASP A 137 13.74 -23.59 13.04
C ASP A 137 14.53 -23.15 14.28
N VAL A 138 14.05 -22.13 14.97
CA VAL A 138 14.69 -21.59 16.19
C VAL A 138 14.88 -22.68 17.24
N ALA A 139 13.95 -23.64 17.34
CA ALA A 139 14.03 -24.76 18.28
C ALA A 139 15.12 -25.78 17.94
N SER A 140 15.56 -25.83 16.67
CA SER A 140 16.60 -26.77 16.19
C SER A 140 17.93 -26.09 15.90
N ALA A 141 18.03 -24.78 16.06
CA ALA A 141 19.25 -24.02 15.78
C ALA A 141 20.37 -24.39 16.77
N THR A 142 21.59 -24.53 16.23
CA THR A 142 22.82 -24.89 16.97
C THR A 142 23.89 -23.82 16.80
N GLU A 143 24.97 -23.89 17.57
CA GLU A 143 26.09 -22.95 17.44
C GLU A 143 26.74 -22.97 16.05
N THR A 144 26.66 -24.09 15.33
CA THR A 144 27.21 -24.22 13.97
C THR A 144 26.42 -23.50 12.92
N ASP A 145 25.17 -23.08 13.24
CA ASP A 145 24.30 -22.33 12.33
C ASP A 145 24.52 -20.82 12.42
N LEU A 146 25.35 -20.36 13.38
CA LEU A 146 25.62 -18.93 13.57
C LEU A 146 26.54 -18.36 12.49
N PRO A 147 26.36 -17.08 12.08
CA PRO A 147 25.38 -16.11 12.60
C PRO A 147 23.98 -16.26 12.02
N LEU A 148 22.95 -16.11 12.84
CA LEU A 148 21.54 -16.19 12.46
C LEU A 148 20.83 -14.85 12.59
N ILE A 149 19.83 -14.61 11.73
CA ILE A 149 18.89 -13.50 11.84
C ILE A 149 17.50 -14.07 12.11
N VAL A 150 16.93 -13.73 13.27
CA VAL A 150 15.55 -14.06 13.62
C VAL A 150 14.62 -13.00 13.04
N LYS A 151 13.61 -13.44 12.28
CA LYS A 151 12.62 -12.55 11.65
C LYS A 151 11.20 -13.07 11.90
N ALA A 152 10.24 -12.15 12.07
CA ALA A 152 8.83 -12.50 12.02
C ALA A 152 8.45 -12.97 10.60
N SER A 153 7.50 -13.90 10.50
CA SER A 153 6.99 -14.39 9.21
C SER A 153 6.18 -13.35 8.46
N ALA A 154 5.49 -12.46 9.19
CA ALA A 154 4.71 -11.35 8.65
C ALA A 154 5.18 -10.02 9.25
N GLY A 155 4.98 -8.93 8.50
CA GLY A 155 5.42 -7.59 8.89
C GLY A 155 6.85 -7.25 8.44
N GLY A 156 7.19 -5.98 8.52
CA GLY A 156 8.49 -5.41 8.14
C GLY A 156 9.49 -5.40 9.28
#